data_b3280b9f2f03fd27dad9dcc5e5042081
#
_entry.id   b3280b9f2f03fd27dad9dcc5e5042081
#
_cell.length_a   1.000
_cell.length_b   1.000
_cell.length_c   1.000
_cell.angle_alpha   90.00
_cell.angle_beta   90.00
_cell.angle_gamma   90.00
#
_symmetry.space_group_name_H-M   'P 1'
#
loop_
_entity.id
_entity.type
_entity.pdbx_description
1 polymer ?
#
loop_
_entity_poly.entity_id
_entity_poly.type
_entity_poly.pdbx_seq_one_letter_code
_entity_poly.pdbx_strand_id
1 'polypeptide(L)'
;MNPIQRSWAYVSRKRLRSFILFLILLVLLAGISACLTLMKSNKTVESNLYKSLNTSFSIKKIENGQTFKLSDLASVSKIKGLENVSPELETVAKLKDKEAVTGEQSVERDDLSAADNNLVSLTALEDSSKDVTFTSSAFNLKEGRHLQKGDSKKILIHEELAKKNGLSLHDKIGLDAGQSESGKGQTVEFEIIGIFSGKKQEKFTGLSSDFSENQVFTDYESSQTLLGNSEAQVSAARFYVENPKEMDGLMKQVENLALENQGYQVEKENKAFEQIKDSVATFQTFLTIFLYGMLIAGAGALILVLSLWLRERVYEVGILLALGKGKSSIFLQFCLEVVLVSLGSLLPAFVAGNAITTYLLQTLLASGDQASLQDTLAKASSLSTSILSFAESYVFLVLLSCLSVALCFLFLFRKSPKEILSSIS
;
A
#
# COMPACT_ATOMS: atom_id res chain seq x y z
N MET A 1 -24.95 -52.20 0.79
CA MET A 1 -24.52 -50.96 0.10
C MET A 1 -23.56 -50.20 1.00
N ASN A 2 -22.46 -49.72 0.44
CA ASN A 2 -21.53 -48.88 1.15
C ASN A 2 -22.13 -47.48 1.37
N PRO A 3 -21.69 -46.71 2.41
CA PRO A 3 -22.22 -45.34 2.66
C PRO A 3 -22.14 -44.45 1.43
N ILE A 4 -21.07 -44.51 0.65
CA ILE A 4 -20.87 -43.71 -0.59
C ILE A 4 -21.94 -44.00 -1.65
N GLN A 5 -22.27 -45.29 -1.89
CA GLN A 5 -23.28 -45.68 -2.86
C GLN A 5 -24.68 -45.18 -2.45
N ARG A 6 -24.98 -45.19 -1.13
CA ARG A 6 -26.25 -44.67 -0.61
C ARG A 6 -26.36 -43.16 -0.75
N SER A 7 -25.26 -42.43 -0.43
CA SER A 7 -25.20 -40.97 -0.59
C SER A 7 -25.39 -40.56 -2.05
N TRP A 8 -24.71 -41.23 -2.98
CA TRP A 8 -24.87 -40.96 -4.42
C TRP A 8 -26.30 -41.22 -4.92
N ALA A 9 -26.90 -42.37 -4.53
CA ALA A 9 -28.26 -42.67 -4.90
C ALA A 9 -29.27 -41.66 -4.34
N TYR A 10 -29.04 -41.11 -3.18
CA TYR A 10 -29.91 -40.08 -2.61
C TYR A 10 -29.77 -38.73 -3.35
N VAL A 11 -28.57 -38.25 -3.56
CA VAL A 11 -28.28 -36.99 -4.27
C VAL A 11 -28.90 -37.01 -5.68
N SER A 12 -28.80 -38.14 -6.39
CA SER A 12 -29.33 -38.28 -7.75
C SER A 12 -30.87 -38.35 -7.83
N ARG A 13 -31.53 -38.90 -6.79
CA ARG A 13 -33.01 -39.06 -6.77
C ARG A 13 -33.73 -37.79 -6.29
N LYS A 14 -33.17 -37.01 -5.36
CA LYS A 14 -33.79 -35.82 -4.77
C LYS A 14 -33.22 -34.54 -5.35
N ARG A 15 -33.31 -34.36 -6.66
CA ARG A 15 -32.61 -33.30 -7.43
C ARG A 15 -32.88 -31.88 -6.92
N LEU A 16 -34.14 -31.51 -6.60
CA LEU A 16 -34.46 -30.16 -6.14
C LEU A 16 -33.75 -29.81 -4.83
N ARG A 17 -33.69 -30.74 -3.86
CA ARG A 17 -33.03 -30.54 -2.58
C ARG A 17 -31.53 -30.42 -2.74
N SER A 18 -30.95 -31.35 -3.50
CA SER A 18 -29.53 -31.32 -3.84
C SER A 18 -29.14 -30.00 -4.53
N PHE A 19 -30.03 -29.46 -5.37
CA PHE A 19 -29.84 -28.19 -6.05
C PHE A 19 -29.87 -26.99 -5.10
N ILE A 20 -30.81 -26.95 -4.13
CA ILE A 20 -30.84 -25.90 -3.12
C ILE A 20 -29.56 -25.91 -2.28
N LEU A 21 -29.13 -27.10 -1.81
CA LEU A 21 -27.87 -27.24 -1.07
C LEU A 21 -26.67 -26.84 -1.92
N PHE A 22 -26.64 -27.28 -3.18
CA PHE A 22 -25.61 -26.89 -4.14
C PHE A 22 -25.51 -25.36 -4.27
N LEU A 23 -26.64 -24.66 -4.38
CA LEU A 23 -26.68 -23.20 -4.54
C LEU A 23 -26.16 -22.49 -3.28
N ILE A 24 -26.54 -22.97 -2.10
CA ILE A 24 -26.02 -22.44 -0.82
C ILE A 24 -24.52 -22.66 -0.72
N LEU A 25 -24.03 -23.88 -0.98
CA LEU A 25 -22.61 -24.20 -0.92
C LEU A 25 -21.81 -23.43 -1.98
N LEU A 26 -22.37 -23.21 -3.16
CA LEU A 26 -21.76 -22.41 -4.22
C LEU A 26 -21.55 -20.96 -3.77
N VAL A 27 -22.61 -20.32 -3.26
CA VAL A 27 -22.54 -18.92 -2.79
C VAL A 27 -21.56 -18.77 -1.63
N LEU A 28 -21.59 -19.69 -0.67
CA LEU A 28 -20.66 -19.69 0.46
C LEU A 28 -19.21 -19.89 -0.01
N LEU A 29 -18.97 -20.88 -0.87
CA LEU A 29 -17.60 -21.15 -1.35
C LEU A 29 -17.06 -20.00 -2.19
N ALA A 30 -17.87 -19.41 -3.09
CA ALA A 30 -17.47 -18.26 -3.89
C ALA A 30 -17.15 -17.04 -3.00
N GLY A 31 -18.00 -16.76 -2.02
CA GLY A 31 -17.79 -15.63 -1.12
C GLY A 31 -16.60 -15.80 -0.20
N ILE A 32 -16.42 -16.97 0.42
CA ILE A 32 -15.25 -17.27 1.26
C ILE A 32 -13.96 -17.18 0.43
N SER A 33 -13.98 -17.74 -0.79
CA SER A 33 -12.85 -17.70 -1.71
C SER A 33 -12.48 -16.28 -2.11
N ALA A 34 -13.47 -15.47 -2.50
CA ALA A 34 -13.24 -14.06 -2.82
C ALA A 34 -12.65 -13.30 -1.64
N CYS A 35 -13.19 -13.50 -0.44
CA CYS A 35 -12.72 -12.84 0.78
C CYS A 35 -11.27 -13.23 1.12
N LEU A 36 -10.91 -14.53 1.10
CA LEU A 36 -9.55 -14.99 1.37
C LEU A 36 -8.56 -14.53 0.30
N THR A 37 -8.96 -14.50 -0.95
CA THR A 37 -8.12 -13.98 -2.04
C THR A 37 -7.85 -12.49 -1.85
N LEU A 38 -8.88 -11.69 -1.53
CA LEU A 38 -8.72 -10.27 -1.24
C LEU A 38 -7.83 -10.01 -0.01
N MET A 39 -7.98 -10.79 1.05
CA MET A 39 -7.13 -10.68 2.25
C MET A 39 -5.65 -10.95 1.93
N LYS A 40 -5.37 -11.96 1.10
CA LYS A 40 -3.99 -12.27 0.66
C LYS A 40 -3.45 -11.21 -0.29
N SER A 41 -4.26 -10.76 -1.24
CA SER A 41 -3.90 -9.66 -2.15
C SER A 41 -3.60 -8.38 -1.36
N ASN A 42 -4.40 -8.05 -0.36
CA ASN A 42 -4.18 -6.89 0.50
C ASN A 42 -2.82 -6.95 1.23
N LYS A 43 -2.42 -8.12 1.77
CA LYS A 43 -1.08 -8.30 2.37
C LYS A 43 0.06 -8.13 1.37
N THR A 44 -0.13 -8.60 0.14
CA THR A 44 0.88 -8.45 -0.92
C THR A 44 1.00 -7.00 -1.37
N VAL A 45 -0.12 -6.30 -1.52
CA VAL A 45 -0.16 -4.86 -1.80
C VAL A 45 0.51 -4.09 -0.67
N GLU A 46 0.18 -4.36 0.59
CA GLU A 46 0.83 -3.79 1.76
C GLU A 46 2.35 -3.96 1.70
N SER A 47 2.84 -5.18 1.44
CA SER A 47 4.28 -5.47 1.36
C SER A 47 4.98 -4.74 0.21
N ASN A 48 4.33 -4.61 -0.94
CA ASN A 48 4.90 -3.95 -2.11
C ASN A 48 4.84 -2.41 -1.96
N LEU A 49 3.76 -1.88 -1.41
CA LEU A 49 3.67 -0.46 -1.07
C LEU A 49 4.75 -0.06 -0.05
N TYR A 50 5.00 -0.89 0.96
CA TYR A 50 6.06 -0.63 1.93
C TYR A 50 7.45 -0.58 1.28
N LYS A 51 7.69 -1.36 0.22
CA LYS A 51 8.95 -1.31 -0.53
C LYS A 51 9.04 -0.11 -1.47
N SER A 52 7.92 0.38 -1.98
CA SER A 52 7.88 1.53 -2.90
C SER A 52 7.78 2.88 -2.18
N LEU A 53 7.28 2.90 -0.96
CA LEU A 53 7.24 4.10 -0.14
C LEU A 53 8.65 4.35 0.44
N ASN A 54 9.28 5.43 -0.02
CA ASN A 54 10.53 5.93 0.52
C ASN A 54 10.28 6.49 1.93
N THR A 55 10.07 5.58 2.90
CA THR A 55 9.89 5.97 4.30
C THR A 55 11.22 6.47 4.84
N SER A 56 11.23 7.70 5.27
CA SER A 56 12.43 8.40 5.71
C SER A 56 12.13 9.29 6.92
N PHE A 57 13.17 9.70 7.58
CA PHE A 57 13.16 10.85 8.49
C PHE A 57 14.26 11.82 8.10
N SER A 58 14.01 13.09 8.30
CA SER A 58 15.00 14.14 8.06
C SER A 58 15.47 14.75 9.39
N ILE A 59 16.75 15.10 9.42
CA ILE A 59 17.37 15.82 10.52
C ILE A 59 17.78 17.18 10.00
N LYS A 60 17.31 18.23 10.65
CA LYS A 60 17.55 19.64 10.31
C LYS A 60 18.01 20.39 11.55
N LYS A 61 18.60 21.58 11.40
CA LYS A 61 18.75 22.49 12.53
C LYS A 61 17.41 23.07 12.98
N ILE A 62 17.23 23.30 14.28
CA ILE A 62 16.04 23.92 14.86
C ILE A 62 15.88 25.35 14.32
N GLU A 63 16.97 26.08 14.17
CA GLU A 63 16.96 27.40 13.55
C GLU A 63 16.90 27.25 12.02
N ASN A 64 15.84 27.77 11.44
CA ASN A 64 15.62 27.69 9.99
C ASN A 64 16.75 28.37 9.21
N GLY A 65 17.21 27.71 8.15
CA GLY A 65 18.22 28.23 7.23
C GLY A 65 19.67 28.00 7.65
N GLN A 66 19.92 27.42 8.82
CA GLN A 66 21.28 27.04 9.21
C GLN A 66 21.71 25.73 8.56
N THR A 67 22.95 25.72 8.07
CA THR A 67 23.61 24.50 7.58
C THR A 67 24.44 23.85 8.71
N PHE A 68 24.74 22.58 8.51
CA PHE A 68 25.60 21.80 9.42
C PHE A 68 26.44 20.78 8.64
N LYS A 69 27.45 20.23 9.25
CA LYS A 69 28.29 19.21 8.61
C LYS A 69 27.62 17.85 8.68
N LEU A 70 27.61 17.13 7.58
CA LEU A 70 27.06 15.77 7.55
C LEU A 70 27.79 14.84 8.55
N SER A 71 29.07 15.09 8.80
CA SER A 71 29.87 14.36 9.79
C SER A 71 29.33 14.42 11.22
N ASP A 72 28.57 15.47 11.56
CA ASP A 72 27.99 15.65 12.90
C ASP A 72 26.95 14.59 13.21
N LEU A 73 26.34 13.98 12.17
CA LEU A 73 25.35 12.92 12.27
C LEU A 73 25.94 11.50 12.11
N ALA A 74 27.26 11.33 12.25
CA ALA A 74 27.92 10.03 12.12
C ALA A 74 27.39 8.97 13.12
N SER A 75 26.85 9.39 14.27
CA SER A 75 26.21 8.51 15.25
C SER A 75 24.90 7.91 14.73
N VAL A 76 24.12 8.68 13.98
CA VAL A 76 22.85 8.24 13.39
C VAL A 76 23.12 7.24 12.25
N SER A 77 24.11 7.52 11.41
CA SER A 77 24.48 6.65 10.28
C SER A 77 24.93 5.23 10.70
N LYS A 78 25.25 5.01 11.98
CA LYS A 78 25.65 3.71 12.54
C LYS A 78 24.45 2.86 12.99
N ILE A 79 23.25 3.41 13.00
CA ILE A 79 22.03 2.68 13.40
C ILE A 79 21.72 1.64 12.32
N LYS A 80 21.55 0.37 12.74
CA LYS A 80 21.17 -0.72 11.82
C LYS A 80 19.72 -0.57 11.37
N GLY A 81 19.44 -0.84 10.10
CA GLY A 81 18.10 -0.72 9.51
C GLY A 81 17.91 0.58 8.73
N LEU A 82 18.96 1.39 8.60
CA LEU A 82 19.01 2.53 7.69
C LEU A 82 19.71 2.12 6.40
N GLU A 83 19.08 2.42 5.27
CA GLU A 83 19.58 2.03 3.95
C GLU A 83 20.71 2.96 3.50
N ASN A 84 20.43 4.26 3.41
CA ASN A 84 21.37 5.29 2.99
C ASN A 84 21.04 6.64 3.61
N VAL A 85 22.05 7.49 3.72
CA VAL A 85 21.91 8.91 4.03
C VAL A 85 21.91 9.68 2.73
N SER A 86 20.92 10.52 2.50
CA SER A 86 20.87 11.47 1.39
C SER A 86 21.08 12.87 1.93
N PRO A 87 22.20 13.52 1.61
CA PRO A 87 22.42 14.91 1.93
C PRO A 87 21.48 15.79 1.11
N GLU A 88 20.92 16.81 1.75
CA GLU A 88 20.07 17.79 1.13
C GLU A 88 20.53 19.20 1.50
N LEU A 89 20.69 20.06 0.52
CA LEU A 89 21.07 21.44 0.73
C LEU A 89 20.07 22.35 0.01
N GLU A 90 19.33 23.11 0.80
CA GLU A 90 18.45 24.16 0.31
C GLU A 90 19.17 25.51 0.45
N THR A 91 19.25 26.25 -0.63
CA THR A 91 19.87 27.57 -0.67
C THR A 91 19.25 28.41 -1.78
N VAL A 92 19.72 29.61 -1.93
CA VAL A 92 19.34 30.52 -3.01
C VAL A 92 20.57 30.75 -3.90
N ALA A 93 20.35 30.68 -5.21
CA ALA A 93 21.37 30.99 -6.19
C ALA A 93 20.90 32.09 -7.16
N LYS A 94 21.84 32.83 -7.74
CA LYS A 94 21.55 33.85 -8.74
C LYS A 94 21.72 33.26 -10.13
N LEU A 95 20.77 33.55 -11.03
CA LEU A 95 20.90 33.22 -12.43
C LEU A 95 21.94 34.12 -13.11
N LYS A 96 22.86 33.50 -13.86
CA LYS A 96 23.82 34.20 -14.70
C LYS A 96 23.29 34.31 -16.13
N ASP A 97 23.26 35.51 -16.67
CA ASP A 97 22.81 35.80 -18.06
C ASP A 97 21.41 35.27 -18.41
N LYS A 98 20.57 35.03 -17.41
CA LYS A 98 19.21 34.55 -17.51
C LYS A 98 18.32 35.29 -16.52
N GLU A 99 16.98 35.26 -16.72
CA GLU A 99 16.02 35.97 -15.89
C GLU A 99 15.12 35.00 -15.14
N ALA A 100 14.91 35.29 -13.85
CA ALA A 100 13.93 34.59 -13.03
C ALA A 100 12.49 34.93 -13.47
N VAL A 101 11.56 34.03 -13.28
CA VAL A 101 10.12 34.26 -13.53
C VAL A 101 9.60 35.22 -12.49
N THR A 102 8.89 36.24 -12.92
CA THR A 102 8.18 37.21 -12.05
C THR A 102 6.75 36.74 -11.84
N GLY A 103 6.30 36.60 -10.59
CA GLY A 103 4.93 36.21 -10.27
C GLY A 103 3.93 37.37 -10.47
N GLU A 104 2.65 37.00 -10.52
CA GLU A 104 1.54 37.98 -10.60
C GLU A 104 1.38 38.80 -9.30
N GLN A 105 1.85 38.27 -8.18
CA GLN A 105 1.87 38.96 -6.88
C GLN A 105 3.32 39.27 -6.50
N SER A 106 3.73 40.48 -6.60
CA SER A 106 5.03 40.96 -6.09
C SER A 106 4.80 41.76 -4.80
N VAL A 107 5.57 41.39 -3.76
CA VAL A 107 5.72 42.26 -2.59
C VAL A 107 6.88 43.19 -2.89
N GLU A 108 6.60 44.47 -3.10
CA GLU A 108 7.65 45.46 -3.25
C GLU A 108 8.32 45.71 -1.90
N ARG A 109 9.62 45.51 -1.86
CA ARG A 109 10.46 45.78 -0.69
C ARG A 109 11.51 46.79 -1.05
N ASP A 110 11.55 47.89 -0.30
CA ASP A 110 12.50 49.00 -0.52
C ASP A 110 13.96 48.62 -0.17
N ASP A 111 14.17 47.51 0.57
CA ASP A 111 15.47 47.03 0.99
C ASP A 111 16.10 46.04 0.00
N LEU A 112 15.38 45.60 -1.06
CA LEU A 112 15.90 44.70 -2.07
C LEU A 112 16.55 45.45 -3.23
N SER A 113 17.76 45.02 -3.60
CA SER A 113 18.43 45.52 -4.80
C SER A 113 17.86 44.88 -6.08
N ALA A 114 18.02 45.53 -7.24
CA ALA A 114 17.64 44.92 -8.51
C ALA A 114 18.33 43.57 -8.77
N ALA A 115 19.43 43.28 -8.09
CA ALA A 115 20.16 42.04 -8.16
C ALA A 115 19.42 40.89 -7.45
N ASP A 116 18.57 41.17 -6.48
CA ASP A 116 17.80 40.22 -5.68
C ASP A 116 16.54 39.73 -6.40
N ASN A 117 16.17 40.37 -7.49
CA ASN A 117 15.03 40.00 -8.35
C ASN A 117 15.37 38.81 -9.30
N ASN A 118 16.61 38.31 -9.30
CA ASN A 118 17.06 37.24 -10.21
C ASN A 118 17.55 36.01 -9.47
N LEU A 119 16.90 35.71 -8.36
CA LEU A 119 17.22 34.58 -7.48
C LEU A 119 16.33 33.40 -7.78
N VAL A 120 16.92 32.21 -7.73
CA VAL A 120 16.22 30.90 -7.81
C VAL A 120 16.40 30.13 -6.51
N SER A 121 15.37 29.40 -6.11
CA SER A 121 15.46 28.47 -4.99
C SER A 121 16.17 27.21 -5.47
N LEU A 122 17.31 26.90 -4.90
CA LEU A 122 18.13 25.75 -5.27
C LEU A 122 18.02 24.67 -4.18
N THR A 123 17.54 23.51 -4.59
CA THR A 123 17.57 22.28 -3.78
C THR A 123 18.59 21.32 -4.38
N ALA A 124 19.65 21.02 -3.66
CA ALA A 124 20.68 20.09 -4.07
C ALA A 124 20.54 18.77 -3.34
N LEU A 125 20.54 17.67 -4.08
CA LEU A 125 20.31 16.31 -3.57
C LEU A 125 20.92 15.24 -4.48
N GLU A 126 21.02 13.99 -4.02
CA GLU A 126 21.57 12.88 -4.82
C GLU A 126 20.54 12.29 -5.80
N ASP A 127 19.23 12.28 -5.45
CA ASP A 127 18.18 11.65 -6.24
C ASP A 127 16.87 12.47 -6.14
N SER A 128 16.55 13.22 -7.19
CA SER A 128 15.37 14.09 -7.19
C SER A 128 14.04 13.34 -7.28
N SER A 129 14.04 12.06 -7.69
CA SER A 129 12.81 11.26 -7.72
C SER A 129 12.25 10.98 -6.32
N LYS A 130 13.10 11.07 -5.30
CA LYS A 130 12.77 10.85 -3.89
C LYS A 130 12.40 12.13 -3.14
N ASP A 131 12.52 13.28 -3.77
CA ASP A 131 12.13 14.55 -3.17
C ASP A 131 10.62 14.60 -2.88
N VAL A 132 10.27 15.24 -1.75
CA VAL A 132 8.87 15.32 -1.28
C VAL A 132 7.96 15.99 -2.32
N THR A 133 8.46 16.98 -3.05
CA THR A 133 7.67 17.70 -4.05
C THR A 133 7.31 16.83 -5.24
N PHE A 134 8.21 15.92 -5.67
CA PHE A 134 7.93 14.96 -6.73
C PHE A 134 7.12 13.77 -6.22
N THR A 135 7.41 13.24 -5.05
CA THR A 135 6.67 12.11 -4.47
C THR A 135 5.23 12.45 -4.10
N SER A 136 4.97 13.71 -3.71
CA SER A 136 3.62 14.23 -3.44
C SER A 136 2.88 14.68 -4.70
N SER A 137 3.50 14.59 -5.90
CA SER A 137 2.96 15.11 -7.16
C SER A 137 2.71 16.62 -7.18
N ALA A 138 3.32 17.38 -6.26
CA ALA A 138 3.35 18.83 -6.34
C ALA A 138 4.14 19.29 -7.58
N PHE A 139 5.22 18.57 -7.89
CA PHE A 139 5.97 18.70 -9.15
C PHE A 139 5.90 17.40 -9.94
N ASN A 140 5.86 17.52 -11.27
CA ASN A 140 5.83 16.39 -12.19
C ASN A 140 6.90 16.59 -13.28
N LEU A 141 7.74 15.59 -13.50
CA LEU A 141 8.71 15.60 -14.57
C LEU A 141 7.99 15.54 -15.91
N LYS A 142 8.24 16.50 -16.80
CA LYS A 142 7.66 16.60 -18.14
C LYS A 142 8.56 16.02 -19.20
N GLU A 143 9.84 16.38 -19.14
CA GLU A 143 10.84 15.98 -20.13
C GLU A 143 12.15 15.60 -19.43
N GLY A 144 12.91 14.69 -20.04
CA GLY A 144 14.19 14.28 -19.53
C GLY A 144 14.12 13.24 -18.42
N ARG A 145 15.00 13.34 -17.42
CA ARG A 145 15.12 12.40 -16.31
C ARG A 145 15.39 13.11 -14.98
N HIS A 146 15.15 12.40 -13.91
CA HIS A 146 15.57 12.81 -12.56
C HIS A 146 17.07 12.77 -12.37
N LEU A 147 17.57 13.58 -11.39
CA LEU A 147 18.93 13.44 -10.87
C LEU A 147 19.10 12.06 -10.25
N GLN A 148 20.31 11.53 -10.42
CA GLN A 148 20.72 10.24 -9.85
C GLN A 148 22.09 10.39 -9.18
N LYS A 149 22.33 9.52 -8.20
CA LYS A 149 23.63 9.49 -7.51
C LYS A 149 24.79 9.33 -8.49
N GLY A 150 25.76 10.23 -8.42
CA GLY A 150 26.92 10.28 -9.33
C GLY A 150 26.77 11.27 -10.49
N ASP A 151 25.60 11.92 -10.66
CA ASP A 151 25.47 13.05 -11.57
C ASP A 151 26.37 14.21 -11.09
N SER A 152 26.97 14.92 -12.04
CA SER A 152 27.80 16.08 -11.78
C SER A 152 27.47 17.19 -12.76
N LYS A 153 27.29 18.40 -12.26
CA LYS A 153 26.90 19.61 -13.01
C LYS A 153 25.62 19.41 -13.81
N LYS A 154 24.62 18.74 -13.19
CA LYS A 154 23.31 18.49 -13.76
C LYS A 154 22.25 19.27 -13.01
N ILE A 155 21.19 19.71 -13.74
CA ILE A 155 20.11 20.52 -13.17
C ILE A 155 18.77 20.12 -13.76
N LEU A 156 17.72 20.18 -12.93
CA LEU A 156 16.33 20.20 -13.37
C LEU A 156 15.81 21.62 -13.17
N ILE A 157 15.06 22.12 -14.14
CA ILE A 157 14.45 23.46 -14.10
C ILE A 157 12.94 23.39 -14.33
N HIS A 158 12.24 24.38 -13.84
CA HIS A 158 10.79 24.50 -14.06
C HIS A 158 10.48 24.89 -15.51
N GLU A 159 9.35 24.39 -16.07
CA GLU A 159 8.97 24.64 -17.47
C GLU A 159 8.79 26.14 -17.79
N GLU A 160 8.28 26.93 -16.86
CA GLU A 160 8.11 28.37 -17.06
C GLU A 160 9.45 29.13 -17.06
N LEU A 161 10.43 28.67 -16.23
CA LEU A 161 11.79 29.21 -16.27
C LEU A 161 12.47 28.85 -17.60
N ALA A 162 12.27 27.63 -18.09
CA ALA A 162 12.76 27.18 -19.39
C ALA A 162 12.17 28.00 -20.54
N LYS A 163 10.84 28.18 -20.57
CA LYS A 163 10.13 28.98 -21.60
C LYS A 163 10.57 30.43 -21.60
N LYS A 164 10.67 31.10 -20.44
CA LYS A 164 11.07 32.49 -20.32
C LYS A 164 12.45 32.73 -20.91
N ASN A 165 13.37 31.80 -20.73
CA ASN A 165 14.77 31.91 -21.14
C ASN A 165 15.11 31.19 -22.47
N GLY A 166 14.12 30.56 -23.12
CA GLY A 166 14.32 29.80 -24.35
C GLY A 166 15.26 28.60 -24.18
N LEU A 167 15.19 27.93 -23.03
CA LEU A 167 16.04 26.78 -22.66
C LEU A 167 15.33 25.46 -22.95
N SER A 168 16.11 24.49 -23.38
CA SER A 168 15.70 23.11 -23.68
C SER A 168 16.60 22.08 -22.98
N LEU A 169 16.26 20.81 -23.07
CA LEU A 169 17.13 19.73 -22.58
C LEU A 169 18.51 19.83 -23.23
N HIS A 170 19.54 19.55 -22.42
CA HIS A 170 20.96 19.61 -22.76
C HIS A 170 21.54 21.00 -22.94
N ASP A 171 20.74 22.07 -22.83
CA ASP A 171 21.27 23.42 -22.74
C ASP A 171 21.98 23.65 -21.40
N LYS A 172 22.79 24.69 -21.34
CA LYS A 172 23.54 25.08 -20.14
C LYS A 172 22.93 26.30 -19.49
N ILE A 173 22.90 26.28 -18.18
CA ILE A 173 22.49 27.39 -17.34
C ILE A 173 23.57 27.67 -16.27
N GLY A 174 23.97 28.93 -16.14
CA GLY A 174 24.94 29.37 -15.15
C GLY A 174 24.24 29.79 -13.86
N LEU A 175 24.78 29.32 -12.74
CA LEU A 175 24.37 29.76 -11.40
C LEU A 175 25.57 30.38 -10.67
N ASP A 176 25.32 31.48 -9.99
CA ASP A 176 26.27 32.13 -9.06
C ASP A 176 25.79 31.90 -7.62
N ALA A 177 26.73 31.74 -6.70
CA ALA A 177 26.40 31.67 -5.28
C ALA A 177 25.71 32.99 -4.86
N GLY A 178 24.46 32.90 -4.40
CA GLY A 178 23.70 34.08 -3.98
C GLY A 178 24.32 34.74 -2.73
N GLN A 179 24.08 34.19 -1.57
CA GLN A 179 24.74 34.56 -0.30
C GLN A 179 25.53 33.35 0.19
N SER A 180 26.83 33.35 -0.08
CA SER A 180 27.70 32.31 0.47
C SER A 180 28.25 32.78 1.83
N GLU A 181 28.00 31.97 2.89
CA GLU A 181 28.58 32.24 4.22
C GLU A 181 30.13 32.28 4.19
N SER A 182 30.73 31.56 3.23
CA SER A 182 32.17 31.51 3.06
C SER A 182 32.76 32.69 2.28
N GLY A 183 31.93 33.47 1.58
CA GLY A 183 32.38 34.54 0.67
C GLY A 183 33.23 34.08 -0.51
N LYS A 184 33.31 32.76 -0.78
CA LYS A 184 34.14 32.12 -1.81
C LYS A 184 33.31 31.45 -2.90
N GLY A 185 32.02 31.83 -3.03
CA GLY A 185 31.14 31.26 -4.06
C GLY A 185 31.69 31.44 -5.46
N GLN A 186 31.43 30.49 -6.31
CA GLN A 186 31.88 30.42 -7.71
C GLN A 186 30.68 30.35 -8.64
N THR A 187 30.87 30.78 -9.89
CA THR A 187 29.92 30.47 -10.96
C THR A 187 30.10 29.02 -11.40
N VAL A 188 29.01 28.26 -11.46
CA VAL A 188 28.99 26.90 -11.99
C VAL A 188 27.99 26.82 -13.13
N GLU A 189 28.41 26.23 -14.26
CA GLU A 189 27.53 25.92 -15.37
C GLU A 189 26.97 24.49 -15.20
N PHE A 190 25.66 24.39 -15.31
CA PHE A 190 24.92 23.13 -15.20
C PHE A 190 24.28 22.78 -16.55
N GLU A 191 24.24 21.51 -16.90
CA GLU A 191 23.49 20.99 -18.04
C GLU A 191 22.07 20.61 -17.58
N ILE A 192 21.07 21.07 -18.32
CA ILE A 192 19.66 20.77 -18.08
C ILE A 192 19.36 19.32 -18.49
N ILE A 193 19.04 18.46 -17.54
CA ILE A 193 18.71 17.05 -17.79
C ILE A 193 17.24 16.72 -17.59
N GLY A 194 16.47 17.65 -17.03
CA GLY A 194 15.04 17.48 -16.84
C GLY A 194 14.31 18.81 -16.74
N ILE A 195 13.10 18.82 -17.25
CA ILE A 195 12.15 19.92 -17.15
C ILE A 195 10.91 19.43 -16.43
N PHE A 196 10.51 20.13 -15.37
CA PHE A 196 9.37 19.76 -14.56
C PHE A 196 8.33 20.87 -14.52
N SER A 197 7.10 20.55 -14.09
CA SER A 197 6.00 21.49 -13.90
C SER A 197 5.30 21.25 -12.58
N GLY A 198 4.47 22.19 -12.17
CA GLY A 198 3.65 22.09 -10.95
C GLY A 198 3.84 23.26 -10.02
N LYS A 199 3.18 23.22 -8.87
CA LYS A 199 3.28 24.28 -7.86
C LYS A 199 3.44 23.67 -6.47
N LYS A 200 4.36 24.24 -5.69
CA LYS A 200 4.53 23.97 -4.25
C LYS A 200 3.88 25.10 -3.45
N GLN A 201 3.78 24.91 -2.15
CA GLN A 201 3.39 26.00 -1.26
C GLN A 201 4.46 27.09 -1.30
N GLU A 202 4.07 28.29 -1.73
CA GLU A 202 4.95 29.42 -1.90
C GLU A 202 5.07 30.26 -0.62
N LYS A 203 6.22 30.90 -0.45
CA LYS A 203 6.44 31.93 0.55
C LYS A 203 6.34 33.29 -0.14
N PHE A 204 5.97 34.32 0.60
CA PHE A 204 5.85 35.68 0.08
C PHE A 204 6.79 36.61 0.82
N THR A 205 8.11 36.36 0.67
CA THR A 205 9.15 37.21 1.28
C THR A 205 9.57 38.38 0.39
N GLY A 206 9.10 38.41 -0.85
CA GLY A 206 9.43 39.42 -1.87
C GLY A 206 10.61 39.03 -2.75
N LEU A 207 11.18 37.83 -2.57
CA LEU A 207 12.27 37.31 -3.40
C LEU A 207 11.71 36.53 -4.59
N SER A 208 12.37 36.61 -5.74
CA SER A 208 11.97 35.80 -6.91
C SER A 208 12.11 34.28 -6.65
N SER A 209 12.99 33.87 -5.73
CA SER A 209 13.14 32.47 -5.30
C SER A 209 11.93 31.90 -4.54
N ASP A 210 10.98 32.71 -4.13
CA ASP A 210 9.76 32.27 -3.44
C ASP A 210 8.80 31.51 -4.38
N PHE A 211 8.84 31.82 -5.68
CA PHE A 211 7.93 31.26 -6.67
C PHE A 211 8.34 29.84 -7.08
N SER A 212 7.34 28.99 -7.27
CA SER A 212 7.52 27.60 -7.72
C SER A 212 8.22 27.51 -9.08
N GLU A 213 7.98 28.50 -9.94
CA GLU A 213 8.54 28.63 -11.28
C GLU A 213 10.07 28.86 -11.26
N ASN A 214 10.60 29.36 -10.14
CA ASN A 214 12.02 29.60 -9.92
C ASN A 214 12.68 28.53 -9.04
N GLN A 215 12.02 27.37 -8.83
CA GLN A 215 12.63 26.23 -8.18
C GLN A 215 13.54 25.50 -9.16
N VAL A 216 14.76 25.18 -8.72
CA VAL A 216 15.70 24.32 -9.45
C VAL A 216 16.24 23.21 -8.56
N PHE A 217 16.56 22.07 -9.17
CA PHE A 217 17.21 20.95 -8.47
C PHE A 217 18.55 20.67 -9.10
N THR A 218 19.58 20.52 -8.29
CA THR A 218 20.96 20.24 -8.74
C THR A 218 21.52 19.02 -8.03
N ASP A 219 22.60 18.46 -8.59
CA ASP A 219 23.37 17.46 -7.87
C ASP A 219 24.08 18.07 -6.66
N TYR A 220 24.19 17.28 -5.59
CA TYR A 220 24.70 17.76 -4.31
C TYR A 220 26.17 18.20 -4.37
N GLU A 221 27.03 17.45 -5.08
CA GLU A 221 28.48 17.73 -5.14
C GLU A 221 28.77 19.07 -5.85
N SER A 222 28.07 19.34 -6.94
CA SER A 222 28.23 20.60 -7.66
C SER A 222 27.72 21.80 -6.87
N SER A 223 26.72 21.62 -6.00
CA SER A 223 26.25 22.68 -5.11
C SER A 223 27.29 23.08 -4.05
N GLN A 224 28.06 22.13 -3.53
CA GLN A 224 29.17 22.44 -2.62
C GLN A 224 30.25 23.27 -3.32
N THR A 225 30.53 22.94 -4.59
CA THR A 225 31.47 23.73 -5.43
C THR A 225 30.93 25.13 -5.68
N LEU A 226 29.62 25.27 -6.00
CA LEU A 226 28.97 26.55 -6.21
C LEU A 226 29.12 27.47 -4.97
N LEU A 227 28.90 26.93 -3.77
CA LEU A 227 29.00 27.70 -2.51
C LEU A 227 30.43 27.87 -2.02
N GLY A 228 31.42 27.19 -2.61
CA GLY A 228 32.80 27.22 -2.17
C GLY A 228 33.04 26.54 -0.82
N ASN A 229 32.20 25.58 -0.47
CA ASN A 229 32.31 24.83 0.77
C ASN A 229 33.50 23.85 0.70
N SER A 230 34.36 23.85 1.71
CA SER A 230 35.46 22.89 1.81
C SER A 230 35.07 21.57 2.46
N GLU A 231 33.98 21.56 3.19
CA GLU A 231 33.41 20.39 3.85
C GLU A 231 31.93 20.26 3.45
N ALA A 232 31.42 19.02 3.45
CA ALA A 232 30.06 18.71 3.08
C ALA A 232 29.04 19.36 4.03
N GLN A 233 28.46 20.48 3.61
CA GLN A 233 27.42 21.22 4.33
C GLN A 233 26.03 20.76 3.87
N VAL A 234 25.12 20.59 4.80
CA VAL A 234 23.72 20.21 4.54
C VAL A 234 22.77 21.12 5.30
N SER A 235 21.62 21.43 4.72
CA SER A 235 20.47 22.03 5.42
C SER A 235 19.61 20.95 6.07
N ALA A 236 19.59 19.74 5.44
CA ALA A 236 18.93 18.58 5.98
C ALA A 236 19.73 17.30 5.63
N ALA A 237 19.66 16.30 6.47
CA ALA A 237 20.12 14.95 6.17
C ALA A 237 18.92 14.01 6.24
N ARG A 238 18.62 13.34 5.13
CA ARG A 238 17.48 12.42 5.01
C ARG A 238 17.99 10.99 5.13
N PHE A 239 17.38 10.23 6.04
CA PHE A 239 17.71 8.84 6.31
C PHE A 239 16.57 7.95 5.84
N TYR A 240 16.83 7.10 4.86
CA TYR A 240 15.86 6.12 4.35
C TYR A 240 15.90 4.86 5.21
N VAL A 241 14.72 4.30 5.47
CA VAL A 241 14.54 3.13 6.32
C VAL A 241 14.31 1.89 5.45
N GLU A 242 15.12 0.83 5.65
CA GLU A 242 15.00 -0.43 4.89
C GLU A 242 13.62 -1.06 5.04
N ASN A 243 13.08 -1.05 6.26
CA ASN A 243 11.78 -1.62 6.57
C ASN A 243 10.89 -0.58 7.26
N PRO A 244 9.88 -0.03 6.57
CA PRO A 244 8.98 0.98 7.12
C PRO A 244 8.29 0.59 8.44
N LYS A 245 8.10 -0.70 8.71
CA LYS A 245 7.52 -1.20 9.97
C LYS A 245 8.42 -0.98 11.17
N GLU A 246 9.73 -0.81 10.95
CA GLU A 246 10.73 -0.60 12.00
C GLU A 246 10.93 0.88 12.31
N MET A 247 10.29 1.80 11.56
CA MET A 247 10.44 3.24 11.72
C MET A 247 10.27 3.69 13.18
N ASP A 248 9.22 3.22 13.87
CA ASP A 248 8.97 3.63 15.27
C ASP A 248 10.06 3.15 16.23
N GLY A 249 10.63 1.97 15.95
CA GLY A 249 11.76 1.45 16.72
C GLY A 249 13.06 2.22 16.46
N LEU A 250 13.30 2.61 15.20
CA LEU A 250 14.44 3.41 14.78
C LEU A 250 14.34 4.83 15.33
N MET A 251 13.17 5.45 15.30
CA MET A 251 12.92 6.76 15.88
C MET A 251 13.27 6.82 17.36
N LYS A 252 12.88 5.80 18.14
CA LYS A 252 13.28 5.70 19.56
C LYS A 252 14.80 5.62 19.75
N GLN A 253 15.51 4.95 18.83
CA GLN A 253 16.98 4.92 18.89
C GLN A 253 17.59 6.28 18.56
N VAL A 254 17.01 7.02 17.61
CA VAL A 254 17.43 8.39 17.26
C VAL A 254 17.13 9.36 18.42
N GLU A 255 15.96 9.26 19.05
CA GLU A 255 15.59 10.05 20.23
C GLU A 255 16.59 9.85 21.39
N ASN A 256 17.06 8.61 21.60
CA ASN A 256 18.05 8.30 22.63
C ASN A 256 19.43 9.00 22.39
N LEU A 257 19.70 9.46 21.18
CA LEU A 257 20.91 10.26 20.88
C LEU A 257 20.78 11.71 21.34
N ALA A 258 19.60 12.11 21.83
CA ALA A 258 19.31 13.44 22.36
C ALA A 258 19.76 14.58 21.41
N LEU A 259 19.48 14.42 20.11
CA LEU A 259 19.89 15.37 19.07
C LEU A 259 19.23 16.74 19.26
N GLU A 260 18.06 16.81 19.87
CA GLU A 260 17.37 18.06 20.21
C GLU A 260 18.22 18.93 21.13
N ASN A 261 18.93 18.34 22.09
CA ASN A 261 19.85 19.05 22.98
C ASN A 261 21.07 19.62 22.24
N GLN A 262 21.32 19.13 21.01
CA GLN A 262 22.40 19.60 20.14
C GLN A 262 21.90 20.61 19.09
N GLY A 263 20.64 21.04 19.21
CA GLY A 263 20.00 21.99 18.29
C GLY A 263 19.53 21.39 16.98
N TYR A 264 19.24 20.08 16.95
CA TYR A 264 18.66 19.41 15.77
C TYR A 264 17.20 19.06 16.00
N GLN A 265 16.40 19.17 14.95
CA GLN A 265 15.04 18.69 14.88
C GLN A 265 14.98 17.44 14.01
N VAL A 266 14.26 16.43 14.48
CA VAL A 266 14.02 15.20 13.72
C VAL A 266 12.57 15.21 13.22
N GLU A 267 12.39 15.20 11.92
CA GLU A 267 11.07 15.17 11.28
C GLU A 267 10.82 13.82 10.63
N LYS A 268 9.77 13.16 11.05
CA LYS A 268 9.34 11.88 10.48
C LYS A 268 8.53 12.12 9.22
N GLU A 269 9.03 11.63 8.09
CA GLU A 269 8.36 11.75 6.78
C GLU A 269 7.66 10.43 6.41
N ASN A 270 6.59 10.13 7.10
CA ASN A 270 5.83 8.91 6.87
C ASN A 270 4.31 9.14 6.74
N LYS A 271 3.86 10.37 6.53
CA LYS A 271 2.43 10.71 6.44
C LYS A 271 1.70 9.85 5.39
N ALA A 272 2.28 9.71 4.20
CA ALA A 272 1.71 8.86 3.16
C ALA A 272 1.67 7.38 3.57
N PHE A 273 2.73 6.91 4.24
CA PHE A 273 2.80 5.56 4.79
C PHE A 273 1.71 5.31 5.84
N GLU A 274 1.54 6.21 6.81
CA GLU A 274 0.53 6.06 7.88
C GLU A 274 -0.90 6.07 7.29
N GLN A 275 -1.20 6.96 6.35
CA GLN A 275 -2.50 7.01 5.69
C GLN A 275 -2.81 5.71 4.93
N ILE A 276 -1.84 5.16 4.21
CA ILE A 276 -2.01 3.91 3.48
C ILE A 276 -2.11 2.74 4.45
N LYS A 277 -1.29 2.69 5.49
CA LYS A 277 -1.31 1.67 6.55
C LYS A 277 -2.68 1.61 7.21
N ASP A 278 -3.25 2.75 7.58
CA ASP A 278 -4.56 2.84 8.23
C ASP A 278 -5.68 2.40 7.27
N SER A 279 -5.60 2.78 6.00
CA SER A 279 -6.55 2.35 4.96
C SER A 279 -6.49 0.84 4.73
N VAL A 280 -5.28 0.28 4.61
CA VAL A 280 -5.04 -1.17 4.46
C VAL A 280 -5.52 -1.94 5.69
N ALA A 281 -5.24 -1.45 6.90
CA ALA A 281 -5.68 -2.07 8.16
C ALA A 281 -7.21 -2.04 8.30
N THR A 282 -7.85 -0.91 7.95
CA THR A 282 -9.30 -0.77 7.96
C THR A 282 -9.95 -1.75 6.98
N PHE A 283 -9.42 -1.84 5.75
CA PHE A 283 -9.91 -2.79 4.74
C PHE A 283 -9.73 -4.25 5.20
N GLN A 284 -8.59 -4.59 5.79
CA GLN A 284 -8.33 -5.91 6.37
C GLN A 284 -9.33 -6.25 7.48
N THR A 285 -9.64 -5.29 8.35
CA THR A 285 -10.63 -5.45 9.42
C THR A 285 -12.02 -5.68 8.85
N PHE A 286 -12.42 -4.90 7.85
CA PHE A 286 -13.69 -5.07 7.15
C PHE A 286 -13.81 -6.48 6.53
N LEU A 287 -12.79 -6.94 5.79
CA LEU A 287 -12.77 -8.27 5.21
C LEU A 287 -12.88 -9.38 6.27
N THR A 288 -12.22 -9.18 7.41
CA THR A 288 -12.25 -10.13 8.53
C THR A 288 -13.65 -10.25 9.13
N ILE A 289 -14.29 -9.11 9.40
CA ILE A 289 -15.68 -9.06 9.91
C ILE A 289 -16.64 -9.70 8.92
N PHE A 290 -16.48 -9.38 7.63
CA PHE A 290 -17.31 -9.94 6.56
C PHE A 290 -17.15 -11.46 6.45
N LEU A 291 -15.92 -11.98 6.55
CA LEU A 291 -15.63 -13.42 6.54
C LEU A 291 -16.34 -14.13 7.71
N TYR A 292 -16.19 -13.62 8.94
CA TYR A 292 -16.87 -14.21 10.11
C TYR A 292 -18.37 -14.11 9.99
N GLY A 293 -18.91 -12.97 9.54
CA GLY A 293 -20.34 -12.80 9.29
C GLY A 293 -20.87 -13.83 8.28
N MET A 294 -20.14 -14.05 7.19
CA MET A 294 -20.51 -15.05 6.17
C MET A 294 -20.44 -16.49 6.73
N LEU A 295 -19.42 -16.81 7.54
CA LEU A 295 -19.32 -18.13 8.19
C LEU A 295 -20.48 -18.39 9.14
N ILE A 296 -20.85 -17.41 9.96
CA ILE A 296 -21.97 -17.51 10.92
C ILE A 296 -23.30 -17.63 10.17
N ALA A 297 -23.56 -16.75 9.22
CA ALA A 297 -24.79 -16.78 8.41
C ALA A 297 -24.88 -18.07 7.57
N GLY A 298 -23.75 -18.51 6.99
CA GLY A 298 -23.66 -19.75 6.26
C GLY A 298 -23.90 -20.99 7.11
N ALA A 299 -23.33 -21.05 8.32
CA ALA A 299 -23.59 -22.11 9.27
C ALA A 299 -25.10 -22.15 9.63
N GLY A 300 -25.69 -20.99 9.93
CA GLY A 300 -27.12 -20.88 10.22
C GLY A 300 -28.00 -21.39 9.08
N ALA A 301 -27.71 -20.96 7.84
CA ALA A 301 -28.43 -21.40 6.67
C ALA A 301 -28.30 -22.93 6.44
N LEU A 302 -27.08 -23.46 6.57
CA LEU A 302 -26.84 -24.91 6.47
C LEU A 302 -27.57 -25.69 7.56
N ILE A 303 -27.53 -25.24 8.82
CA ILE A 303 -28.24 -25.90 9.94
C ILE A 303 -29.73 -25.89 9.69
N LEU A 304 -30.33 -24.78 9.24
CA LEU A 304 -31.76 -24.70 8.92
C LEU A 304 -32.15 -25.68 7.82
N VAL A 305 -31.45 -25.66 6.69
CA VAL A 305 -31.76 -26.52 5.56
C VAL A 305 -31.55 -28.00 5.90
N LEU A 306 -30.42 -28.32 6.55
CA LEU A 306 -30.12 -29.69 6.96
C LEU A 306 -31.10 -30.19 8.03
N SER A 307 -31.55 -29.34 8.96
CA SER A 307 -32.53 -29.74 9.98
C SER A 307 -33.88 -30.08 9.37
N LEU A 308 -34.34 -29.30 8.39
CA LEU A 308 -35.57 -29.59 7.63
C LEU A 308 -35.46 -30.94 6.90
N TRP A 309 -34.31 -31.20 6.30
CA TRP A 309 -34.10 -32.47 5.58
C TRP A 309 -33.98 -33.67 6.49
N LEU A 310 -33.29 -33.52 7.62
CA LEU A 310 -33.20 -34.56 8.64
C LEU A 310 -34.61 -34.93 9.17
N ARG A 311 -35.46 -33.92 9.40
CA ARG A 311 -36.82 -34.13 9.89
C ARG A 311 -37.64 -35.02 8.94
N GLU A 312 -37.51 -34.86 7.62
CA GLU A 312 -38.18 -35.70 6.62
C GLU A 312 -37.58 -37.11 6.52
N ARG A 313 -36.32 -37.31 6.94
CA ARG A 313 -35.60 -38.59 6.88
C ARG A 313 -35.54 -39.33 8.23
N VAL A 314 -36.23 -38.83 9.24
CA VAL A 314 -36.27 -39.44 10.57
C VAL A 314 -36.64 -40.92 10.49
N TYR A 315 -37.63 -41.25 9.62
CA TYR A 315 -38.05 -42.65 9.42
C TYR A 315 -36.95 -43.52 8.81
N GLU A 316 -36.23 -43.06 7.81
CA GLU A 316 -35.10 -43.77 7.20
C GLU A 316 -33.97 -43.99 8.25
N VAL A 317 -33.70 -42.98 9.05
CA VAL A 317 -32.70 -43.03 10.15
C VAL A 317 -33.14 -44.08 11.20
N GLY A 318 -34.43 -44.09 11.55
CA GLY A 318 -35.00 -45.06 12.49
C GLY A 318 -34.86 -46.52 12.01
N ILE A 319 -35.16 -46.82 10.72
CA ILE A 319 -34.96 -48.12 10.11
C ILE A 319 -33.49 -48.53 10.12
N LEU A 320 -32.55 -47.63 9.78
CA LEU A 320 -31.12 -47.93 9.79
C LEU A 320 -30.61 -48.26 11.19
N LEU A 321 -31.11 -47.56 12.21
CA LEU A 321 -30.81 -47.88 13.60
C LEU A 321 -31.39 -49.22 14.02
N ALA A 322 -32.64 -49.56 13.61
CA ALA A 322 -33.23 -50.87 13.89
C ALA A 322 -32.52 -52.02 13.21
N LEU A 323 -31.90 -51.79 12.06
CA LEU A 323 -31.02 -52.73 11.33
C LEU A 323 -29.61 -52.83 11.94
N GLY A 324 -29.35 -52.20 13.11
CA GLY A 324 -28.08 -52.28 13.84
C GLY A 324 -26.96 -51.39 13.27
N LYS A 325 -27.28 -50.43 12.40
CA LYS A 325 -26.26 -49.48 11.91
C LYS A 325 -25.94 -48.47 13.02
N GLY A 326 -24.64 -48.30 13.30
CA GLY A 326 -24.16 -47.35 14.32
C GLY A 326 -24.45 -45.91 13.94
N LYS A 327 -24.67 -45.08 14.96
CA LYS A 327 -24.94 -43.61 14.80
C LYS A 327 -23.86 -42.90 13.99
N SER A 328 -22.58 -43.25 14.16
CA SER A 328 -21.45 -42.70 13.43
C SER A 328 -21.48 -43.03 11.93
N SER A 329 -21.98 -44.21 11.54
CA SER A 329 -22.12 -44.60 10.12
C SER A 329 -23.20 -43.79 9.43
N ILE A 330 -24.28 -43.43 10.16
CA ILE A 330 -25.36 -42.58 9.65
C ILE A 330 -24.86 -41.16 9.52
N PHE A 331 -24.17 -40.64 10.55
CA PHE A 331 -23.54 -39.33 10.51
C PHE A 331 -22.58 -39.18 9.32
N LEU A 332 -21.69 -40.14 9.14
CA LEU A 332 -20.73 -40.16 8.02
C LEU A 332 -21.44 -40.16 6.66
N GLN A 333 -22.57 -40.87 6.54
CA GLN A 333 -23.36 -40.84 5.29
C GLN A 333 -23.87 -39.44 4.97
N PHE A 334 -24.39 -38.68 5.96
CA PHE A 334 -24.85 -37.30 5.74
C PHE A 334 -23.71 -36.33 5.44
N CYS A 335 -22.57 -36.46 6.11
CA CYS A 335 -21.38 -35.70 5.74
C CYS A 335 -20.95 -35.99 4.29
N LEU A 336 -20.95 -37.25 3.86
CA LEU A 336 -20.62 -37.61 2.48
C LEU A 336 -21.62 -37.05 1.48
N GLU A 337 -22.92 -37.01 1.80
CA GLU A 337 -23.94 -36.41 0.93
C GLU A 337 -23.64 -34.91 0.69
N VAL A 338 -23.33 -34.16 1.75
CA VAL A 338 -22.99 -32.73 1.66
C VAL A 338 -21.67 -32.54 0.90
N VAL A 339 -20.66 -33.35 1.15
CA VAL A 339 -19.37 -33.30 0.44
C VAL A 339 -19.56 -33.62 -1.05
N LEU A 340 -20.35 -34.61 -1.40
CA LEU A 340 -20.63 -34.94 -2.83
C LEU A 340 -21.30 -33.78 -3.55
N VAL A 341 -22.23 -33.09 -2.91
CA VAL A 341 -22.88 -31.91 -3.48
C VAL A 341 -21.89 -30.74 -3.60
N SER A 342 -21.02 -30.55 -2.58
CA SER A 342 -20.01 -29.50 -2.62
C SER A 342 -18.96 -29.70 -3.71
N LEU A 343 -18.61 -30.95 -4.05
CA LEU A 343 -17.73 -31.21 -5.20
C LEU A 343 -18.31 -30.70 -6.53
N GLY A 344 -19.64 -30.79 -6.70
CA GLY A 344 -20.31 -30.22 -7.86
C GLY A 344 -20.24 -28.69 -7.92
N SER A 345 -20.11 -28.00 -6.78
CA SER A 345 -20.04 -26.53 -6.72
C SER A 345 -18.62 -25.96 -6.96
N LEU A 346 -17.57 -26.79 -7.00
CA LEU A 346 -16.19 -26.34 -7.12
C LEU A 346 -15.94 -25.45 -8.33
N LEU A 347 -16.23 -25.93 -9.53
CA LEU A 347 -15.96 -25.18 -10.76
C LEU A 347 -16.76 -23.88 -10.85
N PRO A 348 -18.10 -23.89 -10.68
CA PRO A 348 -18.86 -22.64 -10.76
C PRO A 348 -18.52 -21.67 -9.61
N ALA A 349 -18.21 -22.16 -8.42
CA ALA A 349 -17.80 -21.30 -7.32
C ALA A 349 -16.41 -20.66 -7.54
N PHE A 350 -15.48 -21.38 -8.15
CA PHE A 350 -14.17 -20.82 -8.53
C PHE A 350 -14.31 -19.68 -9.53
N VAL A 351 -15.12 -19.87 -10.57
CA VAL A 351 -15.38 -18.84 -11.58
C VAL A 351 -16.09 -17.63 -10.95
N ALA A 352 -17.13 -17.87 -10.15
CA ALA A 352 -17.87 -16.81 -9.49
C ALA A 352 -17.01 -16.04 -8.48
N GLY A 353 -16.20 -16.74 -7.66
CA GLY A 353 -15.29 -16.13 -6.70
C GLY A 353 -14.23 -15.24 -7.35
N ASN A 354 -13.63 -15.70 -8.44
CA ASN A 354 -12.68 -14.89 -9.21
C ASN A 354 -13.35 -13.68 -9.87
N ALA A 355 -14.56 -13.84 -10.43
CA ALA A 355 -15.30 -12.72 -11.00
C ALA A 355 -15.62 -11.65 -9.95
N ILE A 356 -16.08 -12.04 -8.76
CA ILE A 356 -16.34 -11.13 -7.64
C ILE A 356 -15.04 -10.42 -7.23
N THR A 357 -13.93 -11.14 -7.07
CA THR A 357 -12.63 -10.57 -6.71
C THR A 357 -12.17 -9.54 -7.73
N THR A 358 -12.22 -9.88 -9.01
CA THR A 358 -11.80 -8.98 -10.10
C THR A 358 -12.68 -7.72 -10.16
N TYR A 359 -13.99 -7.87 -10.04
CA TYR A 359 -14.92 -6.75 -10.03
C TYR A 359 -14.66 -5.79 -8.86
N LEU A 360 -14.48 -6.33 -7.65
CA LEU A 360 -14.19 -5.51 -6.46
C LEU A 360 -12.84 -4.79 -6.59
N LEU A 361 -11.80 -5.47 -7.08
CA LEU A 361 -10.50 -4.84 -7.31
C LEU A 361 -10.58 -3.72 -8.36
N GLN A 362 -11.29 -3.94 -9.47
CA GLN A 362 -11.49 -2.93 -10.50
C GLN A 362 -12.25 -1.71 -9.97
N THR A 363 -13.29 -1.92 -9.16
CA THR A 363 -14.08 -0.82 -8.59
C THR A 363 -13.25 0.00 -7.59
N LEU A 364 -12.43 -0.66 -6.77
CA LEU A 364 -11.53 0.02 -5.83
C LEU A 364 -10.43 0.82 -6.54
N LEU A 365 -9.95 0.33 -7.69
CA LEU A 365 -8.92 1.00 -8.49
C LEU A 365 -9.47 2.19 -9.28
N ALA A 366 -10.73 2.11 -9.73
CA ALA A 366 -11.36 3.21 -10.47
C ALA A 366 -11.52 4.49 -9.63
N SER A 367 -11.43 4.36 -8.30
CA SER A 367 -11.54 5.50 -7.36
C SER A 367 -10.19 6.14 -7.01
N GLY A 368 -9.06 5.66 -7.53
CA GLY A 368 -7.71 6.16 -7.21
C GLY A 368 -6.85 6.40 -8.44
N ASP A 369 -6.21 7.56 -8.48
CA ASP A 369 -5.40 8.07 -9.61
C ASP A 369 -4.00 7.37 -9.75
N GLN A 370 -3.82 6.14 -9.26
CA GLN A 370 -2.50 5.51 -9.16
C GLN A 370 -2.34 4.31 -10.11
N ALA A 371 -1.81 4.56 -11.31
CA ALA A 371 -1.44 3.52 -12.29
C ALA A 371 -0.46 2.46 -11.74
N SER A 372 0.39 2.82 -10.78
CA SER A 372 1.34 1.92 -10.11
C SER A 372 0.65 0.85 -9.24
N LEU A 373 -0.54 1.15 -8.68
CA LEU A 373 -1.34 0.20 -7.92
C LEU A 373 -1.99 -0.86 -8.83
N GLN A 374 -2.34 -0.52 -10.07
CA GLN A 374 -2.94 -1.47 -11.02
C GLN A 374 -2.03 -2.65 -11.33
N ASP A 375 -0.75 -2.40 -11.62
CA ASP A 375 0.24 -3.44 -11.90
C ASP A 375 0.52 -4.32 -10.67
N THR A 376 0.55 -3.71 -9.49
CA THR A 376 0.80 -4.41 -8.23
C THR A 376 -0.36 -5.34 -7.86
N LEU A 377 -1.60 -4.88 -8.06
CA LEU A 377 -2.81 -5.67 -7.80
C LEU A 377 -3.04 -6.76 -8.85
N ALA A 378 -2.71 -6.51 -10.11
CA ALA A 378 -2.74 -7.53 -11.16
C ALA A 378 -1.76 -8.68 -10.87
N LYS A 379 -0.58 -8.37 -10.34
CA LYS A 379 0.40 -9.37 -9.89
C LYS A 379 -0.03 -10.09 -8.60
N ALA A 380 -0.70 -9.39 -7.68
CA ALA A 380 -1.20 -9.96 -6.42
C ALA A 380 -2.39 -10.91 -6.63
N SER A 381 -3.20 -10.71 -7.68
CA SER A 381 -4.30 -11.60 -8.08
C SER A 381 -3.87 -12.71 -9.06
N SER A 382 -2.61 -13.18 -8.96
CA SER A 382 -2.12 -14.27 -9.81
C SER A 382 -2.99 -15.53 -9.67
N LEU A 383 -3.13 -16.30 -10.75
CA LEU A 383 -3.88 -17.56 -10.78
C LEU A 383 -3.45 -18.53 -9.67
N SER A 384 -2.16 -18.57 -9.34
CA SER A 384 -1.62 -19.41 -8.27
C SER A 384 -2.14 -19.02 -6.88
N THR A 385 -2.22 -17.72 -6.59
CA THR A 385 -2.78 -17.20 -5.32
C THR A 385 -4.27 -17.51 -5.21
N SER A 386 -5.00 -17.36 -6.32
CA SER A 386 -6.43 -17.67 -6.39
C SER A 386 -6.71 -19.15 -6.16
N ILE A 387 -5.93 -20.06 -6.77
CA ILE A 387 -6.07 -21.51 -6.59
C ILE A 387 -5.79 -21.92 -5.14
N LEU A 388 -4.73 -21.40 -4.52
CA LEU A 388 -4.39 -21.72 -3.15
C LEU A 388 -5.46 -21.21 -2.16
N SER A 389 -5.93 -19.99 -2.35
CA SER A 389 -7.01 -19.42 -1.54
C SER A 389 -8.32 -20.19 -1.71
N PHE A 390 -8.60 -20.65 -2.92
CA PHE A 390 -9.77 -21.46 -3.20
C PHE A 390 -9.68 -22.84 -2.51
N ALA A 391 -8.54 -23.50 -2.54
CA ALA A 391 -8.33 -24.77 -1.84
C ALA A 391 -8.52 -24.61 -0.32
N GLU A 392 -7.98 -23.55 0.27
CA GLU A 392 -8.22 -23.22 1.69
C GLU A 392 -9.70 -22.98 1.97
N SER A 393 -10.38 -22.22 1.11
CA SER A 393 -11.82 -21.93 1.23
C SER A 393 -12.66 -23.20 1.19
N TYR A 394 -12.29 -24.17 0.36
CA TYR A 394 -12.97 -25.44 0.30
C TYR A 394 -12.80 -26.26 1.57
N VAL A 395 -11.62 -26.27 2.17
CA VAL A 395 -11.40 -26.91 3.48
C VAL A 395 -12.27 -26.28 4.56
N PHE A 396 -12.33 -24.93 4.61
CA PHE A 396 -13.22 -24.22 5.53
C PHE A 396 -14.70 -24.59 5.30
N LEU A 397 -15.14 -24.65 4.05
CA LEU A 397 -16.52 -25.02 3.72
C LEU A 397 -16.85 -26.44 4.18
N VAL A 398 -15.96 -27.41 3.94
CA VAL A 398 -16.16 -28.80 4.38
C VAL A 398 -16.22 -28.89 5.90
N LEU A 399 -15.33 -28.21 6.61
CA LEU A 399 -15.35 -28.17 8.09
C LEU A 399 -16.65 -27.55 8.60
N LEU A 400 -17.08 -26.41 8.04
CA LEU A 400 -18.33 -25.74 8.37
C LEU A 400 -19.55 -26.65 8.14
N SER A 401 -19.56 -27.34 7.00
CA SER A 401 -20.63 -28.27 6.63
C SER A 401 -20.71 -29.47 7.58
N CYS A 402 -19.56 -30.10 7.89
CA CYS A 402 -19.49 -31.19 8.84
C CYS A 402 -19.92 -30.77 10.25
N LEU A 403 -19.53 -29.55 10.68
CA LEU A 403 -19.96 -29.00 11.97
C LEU A 403 -21.48 -28.76 11.99
N SER A 404 -22.04 -28.21 10.91
CA SER A 404 -23.49 -28.00 10.77
C SER A 404 -24.26 -29.33 10.81
N VAL A 405 -23.78 -30.37 10.12
CA VAL A 405 -24.35 -31.72 10.21
C VAL A 405 -24.27 -32.25 11.63
N ALA A 406 -23.12 -32.11 12.32
CA ALA A 406 -22.95 -32.58 13.68
C ALA A 406 -23.93 -31.94 14.65
N LEU A 407 -24.12 -30.62 14.55
CA LEU A 407 -25.10 -29.88 15.37
C LEU A 407 -26.53 -30.39 15.11
N CYS A 408 -26.91 -30.58 13.86
CA CYS A 408 -28.23 -31.14 13.51
C CYS A 408 -28.43 -32.55 14.11
N PHE A 409 -27.39 -33.39 14.05
CA PHE A 409 -27.43 -34.73 14.64
C PHE A 409 -27.49 -34.73 16.17
N LEU A 410 -26.80 -33.83 16.84
CA LEU A 410 -26.90 -33.66 18.30
C LEU A 410 -28.35 -33.36 18.74
N PHE A 411 -29.05 -32.51 18.00
CA PHE A 411 -30.46 -32.22 18.26
C PHE A 411 -31.39 -33.43 17.99
N LEU A 412 -31.11 -34.20 16.91
CA LEU A 412 -31.91 -35.35 16.55
C LEU A 412 -31.78 -36.51 17.55
N PHE A 413 -30.53 -36.83 17.95
CA PHE A 413 -30.22 -37.97 18.83
C PHE A 413 -30.43 -37.69 20.33
N ARG A 414 -30.84 -36.48 20.72
CA ARG A 414 -31.37 -36.18 22.06
C ARG A 414 -32.69 -36.91 22.31
N LYS A 415 -33.46 -37.24 21.28
CA LYS A 415 -34.70 -38.02 21.38
C LYS A 415 -34.37 -39.53 21.35
N SER A 416 -35.05 -40.31 22.15
CA SER A 416 -34.88 -41.76 22.13
C SER A 416 -35.42 -42.35 20.83
N PRO A 417 -34.88 -43.50 20.34
CA PRO A 417 -35.39 -44.17 19.14
C PRO A 417 -36.89 -44.46 19.19
N LYS A 418 -37.41 -44.71 20.38
CA LYS A 418 -38.83 -44.96 20.64
C LYS A 418 -39.69 -43.71 20.45
N GLU A 419 -39.22 -42.55 20.92
CA GLU A 419 -39.87 -41.26 20.71
C GLU A 419 -39.79 -40.78 19.25
N ILE A 420 -38.70 -41.13 18.56
CA ILE A 420 -38.56 -40.85 17.14
C ILE A 420 -39.59 -41.59 16.33
N LEU A 421 -39.84 -42.86 16.62
CA LEU A 421 -40.82 -43.68 15.92
C LEU A 421 -42.30 -43.36 16.35
N SER A 422 -42.56 -42.99 17.62
CA SER A 422 -43.88 -42.67 18.12
C SER A 422 -44.36 -41.27 17.76
N SER A 423 -43.50 -40.35 17.39
CA SER A 423 -43.89 -38.96 16.97
C SER A 423 -44.44 -38.92 15.54
N ILE A 424 -44.68 -40.07 14.91
CA ILE A 424 -45.09 -40.24 13.51
C ILE A 424 -46.47 -40.85 13.37
N SER A 425 -47.08 -41.29 14.50
CA SER A 425 -48.48 -41.79 14.50
C SER A 425 -49.50 -40.68 14.80
#